data_0aa57c75a07cb5fb02b2359792f7f2a0
#
_entry.id   0aa57c75a07cb5fb02b2359792f7f2a0
#
_cell.length_a   1.000
_cell.length_b   1.000
_cell.length_c   1.000
_cell.angle_alpha   90.00
_cell.angle_beta   90.00
_cell.angle_gamma   90.00
#
_symmetry.space_group_name_H-M   'P 1'
#
loop_
_entity.id
_entity.type
_entity.pdbx_description
1 polymer ?
#
loop_
_entity_poly.entity_id
_entity_poly.type
_entity_poly.pdbx_seq_one_letter_code
_entity_poly.pdbx_strand_id
1 'polypeptide(L)'
;MNPVLSVRQLEKRFGAVVAADALTLDIPAGQKISLIGANGAGKTTFVNMVTGYLKPDSGTILLDGIDIGKRSPRSAARLGISRSFQIPQLFVELTAAENLAVAISGIGTRMSLRAPAEAQGRRDKAVELLERFGLADLADRPISELAGGVRKLIDIAMALVRRPKLLLLDEPTSGVSAEEKFTTMDRVIHSVAPDAATIVFVEHDMEIVSRYADRVVAFYQGRILADGVPAEVLNNQEVRRYVTGGVR
;
A
#
# COMPACT_ATOMS: atom_id res chain seq x y z
N MET A 1 7.44 -16.72 -14.47
CA MET A 1 6.22 -15.88 -14.44
C MET A 1 6.65 -14.44 -14.69
N ASN A 2 5.93 -13.69 -15.51
CA ASN A 2 6.26 -12.27 -15.67
C ASN A 2 5.91 -11.51 -14.39
N PRO A 3 6.78 -10.60 -13.93
CA PRO A 3 6.50 -9.81 -12.74
C PRO A 3 5.35 -8.83 -12.98
N VAL A 4 4.52 -8.59 -11.95
CA VAL A 4 3.46 -7.57 -12.02
C VAL A 4 4.08 -6.17 -12.04
N LEU A 5 5.18 -5.97 -11.31
CA LEU A 5 5.96 -4.73 -11.34
C LEU A 5 7.42 -5.04 -11.64
N SER A 6 7.99 -4.36 -12.63
CA SER A 6 9.43 -4.38 -12.94
C SER A 6 10.01 -2.98 -12.84
N VAL A 7 11.08 -2.85 -12.11
CA VAL A 7 11.84 -1.61 -11.96
C VAL A 7 13.27 -1.85 -12.41
N ARG A 8 13.80 -0.96 -13.26
CA ARG A 8 15.16 -1.07 -13.81
C ARG A 8 15.91 0.23 -13.67
N GLN A 9 17.06 0.18 -12.99
CA GLN A 9 18.01 1.28 -12.84
C GLN A 9 17.32 2.59 -12.46
N LEU A 10 16.38 2.53 -11.49
CA LEU A 10 15.57 3.68 -11.11
C LEU A 10 16.40 4.63 -10.26
N GLU A 11 16.45 5.90 -10.67
CA GLU A 11 17.18 6.94 -9.97
C GLU A 11 16.26 8.09 -9.56
N LYS A 12 16.56 8.67 -8.39
CA LYS A 12 15.94 9.91 -7.92
C LYS A 12 16.88 10.68 -7.01
N ARG A 13 17.06 11.97 -7.31
CA ARG A 13 17.86 12.91 -6.52
C ARG A 13 17.01 14.10 -6.08
N PHE A 14 17.30 14.59 -4.90
CA PHE A 14 16.77 15.85 -4.36
C PHE A 14 17.97 16.72 -3.97
N GLY A 15 18.42 17.56 -4.91
CA GLY A 15 19.69 18.29 -4.75
C GLY A 15 20.86 17.32 -4.56
N ALA A 16 21.56 17.43 -3.45
CA ALA A 16 22.68 16.55 -3.10
C ALA A 16 22.26 15.16 -2.57
N VAL A 17 20.99 14.98 -2.19
CA VAL A 17 20.52 13.73 -1.61
C VAL A 17 20.10 12.76 -2.70
N VAL A 18 20.71 11.55 -2.69
CA VAL A 18 20.33 10.44 -3.58
C VAL A 18 19.30 9.59 -2.86
N ALA A 19 18.03 9.69 -3.28
CA ALA A 19 16.92 8.99 -2.64
C ALA A 19 16.58 7.64 -3.32
N ALA A 20 17.01 7.45 -4.56
CA ALA A 20 17.03 6.19 -5.27
C ALA A 20 18.29 6.14 -6.14
N ASP A 21 19.06 5.08 -6.03
CA ASP A 21 20.36 4.90 -6.69
C ASP A 21 20.37 3.56 -7.43
N ALA A 22 20.07 3.63 -8.73
CA ALA A 22 20.05 2.48 -9.65
C ALA A 22 19.17 1.31 -9.15
N LEU A 23 18.03 1.58 -8.53
CA LEU A 23 17.14 0.54 -8.00
C LEU A 23 16.65 -0.39 -9.11
N THR A 24 16.86 -1.68 -8.90
CA THR A 24 16.37 -2.73 -9.80
C THR A 24 15.64 -3.79 -8.98
N LEU A 25 14.36 -4.02 -9.29
CA LEU A 25 13.49 -4.90 -8.50
C LEU A 25 12.38 -5.47 -9.39
N ASP A 26 12.15 -6.77 -9.29
CA ASP A 26 11.00 -7.46 -9.85
C ASP A 26 10.06 -7.91 -8.74
N ILE A 27 8.78 -7.61 -8.87
CA ILE A 27 7.72 -8.03 -7.96
C ILE A 27 6.80 -9.01 -8.70
N PRO A 28 6.87 -10.31 -8.38
CA PRO A 28 5.96 -11.31 -8.92
C PRO A 28 4.51 -11.08 -8.48
N ALA A 29 3.55 -11.53 -9.30
CA ALA A 29 2.14 -11.45 -8.97
C ALA A 29 1.79 -12.34 -7.76
N GLY A 30 0.87 -11.86 -6.91
CA GLY A 30 0.32 -12.60 -5.76
C GLY A 30 1.22 -12.67 -4.53
N GLN A 31 2.43 -12.07 -4.54
CA GLN A 31 3.31 -12.05 -3.37
C GLN A 31 2.96 -10.92 -2.40
N LYS A 32 3.26 -11.17 -1.12
CA LYS A 32 3.27 -10.17 -0.05
C LYS A 32 4.72 -9.77 0.23
N ILE A 33 5.09 -8.55 -0.15
CA ILE A 33 6.47 -8.05 -0.04
C ILE A 33 6.52 -6.92 0.98
N SER A 34 7.42 -7.02 1.94
CA SER A 34 7.69 -5.94 2.86
C SER A 34 8.92 -5.13 2.44
N LEU A 35 8.78 -3.80 2.43
CA LEU A 35 9.89 -2.87 2.29
C LEU A 35 10.30 -2.39 3.68
N ILE A 36 11.53 -2.70 4.09
CA ILE A 36 12.09 -2.26 5.36
C ILE A 36 13.26 -1.31 5.14
N GLY A 37 13.60 -0.52 6.15
CA GLY A 37 14.71 0.44 6.08
C GLY A 37 14.52 1.57 7.07
N ALA A 38 15.62 2.22 7.46
CA ALA A 38 15.57 3.41 8.31
C ALA A 38 14.81 4.57 7.64
N ASN A 39 14.44 5.59 8.43
CA ASN A 39 13.88 6.82 7.89
C ASN A 39 14.90 7.47 6.92
N GLY A 40 14.40 7.92 5.76
CA GLY A 40 15.27 8.45 4.70
C GLY A 40 15.97 7.40 3.83
N ALA A 41 15.76 6.10 4.04
CA ALA A 41 16.38 5.04 3.22
C ALA A 41 15.91 4.99 1.76
N GLY A 42 14.83 5.71 1.38
CA GLY A 42 14.31 5.75 0.01
C GLY A 42 12.98 5.02 -0.20
N LYS A 43 12.43 4.33 0.81
CA LYS A 43 11.16 3.56 0.70
C LYS A 43 10.00 4.41 0.19
N THR A 44 9.72 5.52 0.84
CA THR A 44 8.63 6.44 0.47
C THR A 44 8.86 7.06 -0.92
N THR A 45 10.13 7.34 -1.27
CA THR A 45 10.50 7.79 -2.62
C THR A 45 10.17 6.75 -3.66
N PHE A 46 10.54 5.48 -3.42
CA PHE A 46 10.20 4.36 -4.29
C PHE A 46 8.69 4.21 -4.46
N VAL A 47 7.93 4.17 -3.34
CA VAL A 47 6.46 4.07 -3.37
C VAL A 47 5.84 5.24 -4.14
N ASN A 48 6.33 6.47 -3.95
CA ASN A 48 5.84 7.65 -4.67
C ASN A 48 6.12 7.58 -6.18
N MET A 49 7.27 7.02 -6.60
CA MET A 49 7.58 6.84 -8.02
C MET A 49 6.68 5.77 -8.65
N VAL A 50 6.48 4.64 -7.99
CA VAL A 50 5.59 3.55 -8.46
C VAL A 50 4.14 4.02 -8.57
N THR A 51 3.69 4.87 -7.67
CA THR A 51 2.31 5.40 -7.66
C THR A 51 2.12 6.64 -8.52
N GLY A 52 3.19 7.17 -9.14
CA GLY A 52 3.15 8.33 -10.03
C GLY A 52 3.04 9.69 -9.32
N TYR A 53 3.16 9.74 -7.99
CA TYR A 53 3.26 11.00 -7.22
C TYR A 53 4.61 11.67 -7.40
N LEU A 54 5.64 10.92 -7.78
CA LEU A 54 6.97 11.40 -8.05
C LEU A 54 7.46 10.82 -9.38
N LYS A 55 8.10 11.64 -10.22
CA LYS A 55 8.74 11.16 -11.45
C LYS A 55 10.18 10.76 -11.15
N PRO A 56 10.65 9.60 -11.62
CA PRO A 56 12.06 9.27 -11.57
C PRO A 56 12.87 10.23 -12.46
N ASP A 57 14.14 10.39 -12.15
CA ASP A 57 15.08 11.15 -12.96
C ASP A 57 15.59 10.29 -14.13
N SER A 58 15.81 8.99 -13.88
CA SER A 58 16.16 7.99 -14.90
C SER A 58 15.62 6.59 -14.52
N GLY A 59 15.78 5.63 -15.42
CA GLY A 59 15.28 4.27 -15.26
C GLY A 59 13.85 4.08 -15.75
N THR A 60 13.32 2.86 -15.57
CA THR A 60 11.97 2.48 -16.04
C THR A 60 11.18 1.79 -14.94
N ILE A 61 9.87 1.98 -14.95
CA ILE A 61 8.89 1.30 -14.09
C ILE A 61 7.82 0.70 -14.99
N LEU A 62 7.72 -0.62 -15.02
CA LEU A 62 6.75 -1.34 -15.82
C LEU A 62 5.73 -2.04 -14.92
N LEU A 63 4.44 -1.82 -15.16
CA LEU A 63 3.33 -2.58 -14.57
C LEU A 63 2.74 -3.48 -15.64
N ASP A 64 2.82 -4.80 -15.48
CA ASP A 64 2.44 -5.78 -16.52
C ASP A 64 3.04 -5.44 -17.90
N GLY A 65 4.29 -4.98 -17.95
CA GLY A 65 4.98 -4.57 -19.18
C GLY A 65 4.61 -3.16 -19.69
N ILE A 66 3.68 -2.46 -19.06
CA ILE A 66 3.29 -1.09 -19.44
C ILE A 66 4.13 -0.09 -18.67
N ASP A 67 4.84 0.81 -19.37
CA ASP A 67 5.61 1.87 -18.72
C ASP A 67 4.70 2.88 -18.00
N ILE A 68 4.95 3.01 -16.69
CA ILE A 68 4.23 3.92 -15.80
C ILE A 68 5.10 5.05 -15.23
N GLY A 69 6.40 5.06 -15.50
CA GLY A 69 7.36 5.99 -14.87
C GLY A 69 7.05 7.48 -15.05
N LYS A 70 6.33 7.84 -16.12
CA LYS A 70 5.91 9.24 -16.39
C LYS A 70 4.42 9.48 -16.20
N ARG A 71 3.66 8.48 -15.76
CA ARG A 71 2.21 8.59 -15.60
C ARG A 71 1.83 9.34 -14.33
N SER A 72 0.63 9.95 -14.36
CA SER A 72 0.03 10.57 -13.17
C SER A 72 -0.53 9.51 -12.21
N PRO A 73 -0.74 9.82 -10.92
CA PRO A 73 -1.35 8.90 -9.96
C PRO A 73 -2.71 8.36 -10.42
N ARG A 74 -3.54 9.22 -11.03
CA ARG A 74 -4.83 8.80 -11.60
C ARG A 74 -4.66 7.77 -12.72
N SER A 75 -3.63 7.91 -13.55
CA SER A 75 -3.34 6.96 -14.62
C SER A 75 -2.81 5.63 -14.07
N ALA A 76 -1.90 5.67 -13.08
CA ALA A 76 -1.39 4.50 -12.39
C ALA A 76 -2.53 3.71 -11.71
N ALA A 77 -3.45 4.41 -11.04
CA ALA A 77 -4.63 3.81 -10.42
C ALA A 77 -5.56 3.12 -11.43
N ARG A 78 -5.73 3.69 -12.63
CA ARG A 78 -6.52 3.06 -13.72
C ARG A 78 -5.88 1.79 -14.28
N LEU A 79 -4.57 1.67 -14.18
CA LEU A 79 -3.82 0.48 -14.60
C LEU A 79 -3.80 -0.62 -13.54
N GLY A 80 -4.27 -0.34 -12.33
CA GLY A 80 -4.41 -1.32 -11.26
C GLY A 80 -3.42 -1.15 -10.11
N ILE A 81 -2.87 0.05 -9.88
CA ILE A 81 -2.11 0.37 -8.67
C ILE A 81 -3.03 1.10 -7.70
N SER A 82 -3.12 0.63 -6.47
CA SER A 82 -3.77 1.37 -5.37
C SER A 82 -2.81 1.53 -4.20
N ARG A 83 -3.04 2.58 -3.42
CA ARG A 83 -2.24 2.88 -2.22
C ARG A 83 -3.14 3.29 -1.06
N SER A 84 -2.87 2.76 0.12
CA SER A 84 -3.28 3.31 1.40
C SER A 84 -2.16 4.21 1.92
N PHE A 85 -2.52 5.34 2.49
CA PHE A 85 -1.54 6.31 2.98
C PHE A 85 -1.23 6.10 4.46
N GLN A 86 -0.06 6.56 4.92
CA GLN A 86 0.31 6.54 6.34
C GLN A 86 -0.74 7.25 7.19
N ILE A 87 -1.17 8.44 6.76
CA ILE A 87 -2.31 9.16 7.34
C ILE A 87 -3.53 8.89 6.46
N PRO A 88 -4.58 8.24 6.99
CA PRO A 88 -5.81 7.94 6.22
C PRO A 88 -6.41 9.18 5.56
N GLN A 89 -6.71 9.06 4.28
CA GLN A 89 -7.30 10.15 3.47
C GLN A 89 -8.83 9.98 3.41
N LEU A 90 -9.50 10.33 4.51
CA LEU A 90 -10.93 10.13 4.71
C LEU A 90 -11.68 11.47 4.82
N PHE A 91 -12.91 11.47 4.36
CA PHE A 91 -13.86 12.56 4.60
C PHE A 91 -14.44 12.38 6.01
N VAL A 92 -13.94 13.14 6.96
CA VAL A 92 -14.20 12.94 8.40
C VAL A 92 -15.64 13.16 8.81
N GLU A 93 -16.39 14.00 8.06
CA GLU A 93 -17.80 14.30 8.29
C GLU A 93 -18.75 13.23 7.70
N LEU A 94 -18.22 12.39 6.80
CA LEU A 94 -19.00 11.32 6.17
C LEU A 94 -18.89 10.04 7.00
N THR A 95 -19.90 9.17 6.83
CA THR A 95 -19.89 7.82 7.41
C THR A 95 -18.88 6.92 6.72
N ALA A 96 -18.59 5.76 7.31
CA ALA A 96 -17.72 4.76 6.71
C ALA A 96 -18.24 4.30 5.33
N ALA A 97 -19.55 4.01 5.23
CA ALA A 97 -20.16 3.60 3.96
C ALA A 97 -20.12 4.71 2.91
N GLU A 98 -20.33 5.98 3.30
CA GLU A 98 -20.27 7.12 2.39
C GLU A 98 -18.86 7.34 1.85
N ASN A 99 -17.81 7.21 2.66
CA ASN A 99 -16.42 7.26 2.21
C ASN A 99 -16.14 6.23 1.11
N LEU A 100 -16.54 4.97 1.32
CA LEU A 100 -16.41 3.93 0.31
C LEU A 100 -17.27 4.20 -0.93
N ALA A 101 -18.51 4.71 -0.75
CA ALA A 101 -19.38 5.07 -1.87
C ALA A 101 -18.76 6.18 -2.75
N VAL A 102 -18.05 7.14 -2.15
CA VAL A 102 -17.26 8.15 -2.89
C VAL A 102 -16.15 7.49 -3.70
N ALA A 103 -15.39 6.56 -3.11
CA ALA A 103 -14.33 5.83 -3.80
C ALA A 103 -14.89 4.99 -4.97
N ILE A 104 -16.03 4.30 -4.76
CA ILE A 104 -16.74 3.54 -5.80
C ILE A 104 -17.19 4.46 -6.95
N SER A 105 -17.71 5.64 -6.64
CA SER A 105 -18.16 6.62 -7.65
C SER A 105 -17.02 7.11 -8.54
N GLY A 106 -15.80 7.20 -8.01
CA GLY A 106 -14.59 7.62 -8.74
C GLY A 106 -14.10 6.60 -9.79
N ILE A 107 -14.70 5.41 -9.90
CA ILE A 107 -14.34 4.40 -10.89
C ILE A 107 -14.99 4.70 -12.26
N GLY A 108 -16.16 5.33 -12.28
CA GLY A 108 -16.91 5.62 -13.51
C GLY A 108 -16.43 6.89 -14.23
N THR A 109 -16.75 6.97 -15.54
CA THR A 109 -16.45 8.14 -16.37
C THR A 109 -17.53 9.24 -16.26
N ARG A 110 -18.70 8.92 -15.71
CA ARG A 110 -19.81 9.86 -15.47
C ARG A 110 -20.34 9.63 -14.07
N MET A 111 -20.24 10.65 -13.23
CA MET A 111 -20.87 10.71 -11.94
C MET A 111 -22.34 11.11 -12.15
N SER A 112 -23.27 10.16 -12.20
CA SER A 112 -24.70 10.43 -12.10
C SER A 112 -25.07 10.52 -10.62
N LEU A 113 -25.17 11.72 -10.10
CA LEU A 113 -25.62 11.98 -8.72
C LEU A 113 -27.14 11.87 -8.57
N ARG A 114 -27.89 11.54 -9.64
CA ARG A 114 -29.33 11.73 -9.70
C ARG A 114 -30.20 10.47 -9.66
N ALA A 115 -29.64 9.26 -9.69
CA ALA A 115 -30.43 8.04 -9.66
C ALA A 115 -30.39 7.39 -8.26
N PRO A 116 -31.49 7.37 -7.50
CA PRO A 116 -31.56 6.74 -6.17
C PRO A 116 -31.11 5.27 -6.17
N ALA A 117 -31.47 4.51 -7.21
CA ALA A 117 -31.07 3.11 -7.36
C ALA A 117 -29.54 2.94 -7.48
N GLU A 118 -28.84 3.85 -8.19
CA GLU A 118 -27.37 3.84 -8.28
C GLU A 118 -26.72 4.19 -6.93
N ALA A 119 -27.34 5.11 -6.16
CA ALA A 119 -26.87 5.45 -4.83
C ALA A 119 -26.98 4.26 -3.88
N GLN A 120 -28.11 3.54 -3.90
CA GLN A 120 -28.32 2.34 -3.10
C GLN A 120 -27.33 1.24 -3.50
N GLY A 121 -27.14 0.94 -4.78
CA GLY A 121 -26.18 -0.06 -5.24
C GLY A 121 -24.71 0.27 -4.89
N ARG A 122 -24.35 1.54 -4.77
CA ARG A 122 -23.02 1.94 -4.25
C ARG A 122 -22.90 1.70 -2.75
N ARG A 123 -23.97 2.00 -2.00
CA ARG A 123 -24.01 1.74 -0.57
C ARG A 123 -23.91 0.24 -0.27
N ASP A 124 -24.65 -0.62 -0.99
CA ASP A 124 -24.61 -2.06 -0.79
C ASP A 124 -23.20 -2.62 -1.01
N LYS A 125 -22.52 -2.18 -2.08
CA LYS A 125 -21.10 -2.53 -2.34
C LYS A 125 -20.16 -1.98 -1.27
N ALA A 126 -20.42 -0.81 -0.73
CA ALA A 126 -19.64 -0.24 0.35
C ALA A 126 -19.77 -1.08 1.63
N VAL A 127 -21.00 -1.48 1.98
CA VAL A 127 -21.25 -2.34 3.15
C VAL A 127 -20.62 -3.72 2.96
N GLU A 128 -20.77 -4.36 1.78
CA GLU A 128 -20.09 -5.63 1.44
C GLU A 128 -18.57 -5.54 1.66
N LEU A 129 -17.95 -4.44 1.23
CA LEU A 129 -16.52 -4.26 1.42
C LEU A 129 -16.16 -4.03 2.90
N LEU A 130 -16.96 -3.26 3.64
CA LEU A 130 -16.79 -3.11 5.10
C LEU A 130 -16.93 -4.45 5.84
N GLU A 131 -17.84 -5.31 5.41
CA GLU A 131 -18.05 -6.64 5.97
C GLU A 131 -16.80 -7.51 5.83
N ARG A 132 -16.09 -7.45 4.69
CA ARG A 132 -14.81 -8.15 4.48
C ARG A 132 -13.75 -7.76 5.53
N PHE A 133 -13.82 -6.54 6.07
CA PHE A 133 -12.94 -6.05 7.14
C PHE A 133 -13.53 -6.25 8.55
N GLY A 134 -14.72 -6.84 8.68
CA GLY A 134 -15.43 -6.96 9.94
C GLY A 134 -15.88 -5.61 10.52
N LEU A 135 -16.26 -4.67 9.65
CA LEU A 135 -16.64 -3.29 9.98
C LEU A 135 -18.07 -2.95 9.55
N ALA A 136 -18.90 -3.94 9.20
CA ALA A 136 -20.27 -3.71 8.72
C ALA A 136 -21.12 -2.91 9.73
N ASP A 137 -20.99 -3.21 11.03
CA ASP A 137 -21.73 -2.54 12.11
C ASP A 137 -21.35 -1.05 12.27
N LEU A 138 -20.24 -0.63 11.66
CA LEU A 138 -19.77 0.75 11.68
C LEU A 138 -20.11 1.52 10.41
N ALA A 139 -20.85 0.90 9.47
CA ALA A 139 -21.14 1.48 8.16
C ALA A 139 -21.76 2.88 8.23
N ASP A 140 -22.63 3.12 9.19
CA ASP A 140 -23.36 4.38 9.39
C ASP A 140 -22.72 5.31 10.44
N ARG A 141 -21.56 4.95 10.98
CA ARG A 141 -20.85 5.80 11.92
C ARG A 141 -19.98 6.83 11.17
N PRO A 142 -20.05 8.12 11.56
CA PRO A 142 -19.14 9.14 11.06
C PRO A 142 -17.68 8.78 11.34
N ILE A 143 -16.77 9.08 10.39
CA ILE A 143 -15.34 8.81 10.57
C ILE A 143 -14.77 9.53 11.79
N SER A 144 -15.27 10.72 12.12
CA SER A 144 -14.86 11.50 13.29
C SER A 144 -14.99 10.75 14.61
N GLU A 145 -15.94 9.81 14.72
CA GLU A 145 -16.21 9.01 15.93
C GLU A 145 -15.39 7.70 16.00
N LEU A 146 -14.69 7.33 14.93
CA LEU A 146 -14.01 6.05 14.84
C LEU A 146 -12.56 6.13 15.34
N ALA A 147 -12.10 5.05 15.97
CA ALA A 147 -10.71 4.91 16.41
C ALA A 147 -9.72 4.91 15.24
N GLY A 148 -8.46 5.29 15.49
CA GLY A 148 -7.42 5.40 14.46
C GLY A 148 -7.19 4.12 13.65
N GLY A 149 -7.16 2.96 14.32
CA GLY A 149 -7.02 1.66 13.64
C GLY A 149 -8.18 1.34 12.71
N VAL A 150 -9.42 1.67 13.11
CA VAL A 150 -10.62 1.50 12.25
C VAL A 150 -10.55 2.42 11.04
N ARG A 151 -10.16 3.68 11.22
CA ARG A 151 -9.95 4.63 10.11
C ARG A 151 -8.91 4.11 9.11
N LYS A 152 -7.82 3.50 9.61
CA LYS A 152 -6.80 2.88 8.76
C LYS A 152 -7.36 1.74 7.93
N LEU A 153 -8.17 0.85 8.53
CA LEU A 153 -8.84 -0.23 7.80
C LEU A 153 -9.80 0.28 6.73
N ILE A 154 -10.53 1.37 7.00
CA ILE A 154 -11.43 2.00 6.01
C ILE A 154 -10.62 2.60 4.84
N ASP A 155 -9.47 3.26 5.09
CA ASP A 155 -8.57 3.77 4.05
C ASP A 155 -8.04 2.63 3.16
N ILE A 156 -7.67 1.50 3.75
CA ILE A 156 -7.25 0.30 3.01
C ILE A 156 -8.43 -0.27 2.21
N ALA A 157 -9.63 -0.33 2.78
CA ALA A 157 -10.83 -0.77 2.07
C ALA A 157 -11.13 0.13 0.85
N MET A 158 -10.98 1.45 0.98
CA MET A 158 -11.12 2.38 -0.16
C MET A 158 -10.08 2.10 -1.25
N ALA A 159 -8.84 1.72 -0.90
CA ALA A 159 -7.83 1.33 -1.88
C ALA A 159 -8.19 0.04 -2.63
N LEU A 160 -8.98 -0.86 -2.02
CA LEU A 160 -9.43 -2.12 -2.63
C LEU A 160 -10.64 -1.97 -3.57
N VAL A 161 -11.37 -0.86 -3.50
CA VAL A 161 -12.59 -0.63 -4.32
C VAL A 161 -12.34 -0.89 -5.82
N ARG A 162 -11.13 -0.62 -6.32
CA ARG A 162 -10.75 -0.80 -7.73
C ARG A 162 -10.23 -2.20 -8.08
N ARG A 163 -10.19 -3.13 -7.13
CA ARG A 163 -9.57 -4.45 -7.28
C ARG A 163 -8.17 -4.34 -7.89
N PRO A 164 -7.22 -3.73 -7.18
CA PRO A 164 -5.90 -3.46 -7.73
C PRO A 164 -5.13 -4.74 -8.00
N LYS A 165 -4.24 -4.70 -9.00
CA LYS A 165 -3.23 -5.74 -9.24
C LYS A 165 -2.07 -5.62 -8.24
N LEU A 166 -1.75 -4.37 -7.88
CA LEU A 166 -0.71 -4.01 -6.92
C LEU A 166 -1.29 -3.06 -5.87
N LEU A 167 -1.34 -3.53 -4.62
CA LEU A 167 -1.75 -2.77 -3.46
C LEU A 167 -0.52 -2.36 -2.65
N LEU A 168 -0.32 -1.06 -2.47
CA LEU A 168 0.75 -0.48 -1.67
C LEU A 168 0.17 -0.02 -0.34
N LEU A 169 0.70 -0.54 0.78
CA LEU A 169 0.28 -0.19 2.13
C LEU A 169 1.43 0.52 2.85
N ASP A 170 1.17 1.74 3.28
CA ASP A 170 2.15 2.55 3.99
C ASP A 170 1.86 2.50 5.49
N GLU A 171 2.68 1.75 6.22
CA GLU A 171 2.56 1.47 7.66
C GLU A 171 1.12 1.06 8.06
N PRO A 172 0.62 -0.10 7.58
CA PRO A 172 -0.76 -0.52 7.82
C PRO A 172 -1.11 -0.71 9.30
N THR A 173 -0.12 -0.92 10.18
CA THR A 173 -0.31 -1.08 11.62
C THR A 173 0.02 0.18 12.44
N SER A 174 0.35 1.28 11.79
CA SER A 174 0.63 2.55 12.48
C SER A 174 -0.61 3.09 13.20
N GLY A 175 -0.44 3.52 14.45
CA GLY A 175 -1.54 4.05 15.26
C GLY A 175 -2.49 2.98 15.84
N VAL A 176 -2.14 1.70 15.72
CA VAL A 176 -2.84 0.56 16.33
C VAL A 176 -2.07 0.10 17.57
N SER A 177 -2.79 -0.35 18.60
CA SER A 177 -2.15 -0.89 19.81
C SER A 177 -1.31 -2.14 19.51
N ALA A 178 -0.31 -2.44 20.35
CA ALA A 178 0.55 -3.61 20.16
C ALA A 178 -0.25 -4.93 20.14
N GLU A 179 -1.35 -4.99 20.89
CA GLU A 179 -2.21 -6.17 20.96
C GLU A 179 -3.07 -6.35 19.70
N GLU A 180 -3.44 -5.24 19.04
CA GLU A 180 -4.35 -5.24 17.89
C GLU A 180 -3.62 -5.29 16.52
N LYS A 181 -2.29 -5.06 16.48
CA LYS A 181 -1.55 -4.98 15.21
C LYS A 181 -1.66 -6.26 14.37
N PHE A 182 -1.60 -7.43 15.01
CA PHE A 182 -1.73 -8.72 14.31
C PHE A 182 -3.16 -8.93 13.79
N THR A 183 -4.16 -8.65 14.62
CA THR A 183 -5.58 -8.73 14.22
C THR A 183 -5.87 -7.79 13.05
N THR A 184 -5.28 -6.58 13.06
CA THR A 184 -5.40 -5.62 11.96
C THR A 184 -4.79 -6.16 10.67
N MET A 185 -3.57 -6.71 10.73
CA MET A 185 -2.94 -7.32 9.56
C MET A 185 -3.68 -8.56 9.07
N ASP A 186 -4.17 -9.42 9.97
CA ASP A 186 -4.99 -10.58 9.61
C ASP A 186 -6.24 -10.12 8.82
N ARG A 187 -6.96 -9.10 9.28
CA ARG A 187 -8.11 -8.50 8.56
C ARG A 187 -7.71 -7.98 7.18
N VAL A 188 -6.60 -7.26 7.08
CA VAL A 188 -6.10 -6.75 5.79
C VAL A 188 -5.80 -7.89 4.83
N ILE A 189 -5.01 -8.88 5.24
CA ILE A 189 -4.61 -10.00 4.38
C ILE A 189 -5.84 -10.82 3.93
N HIS A 190 -6.76 -11.14 4.86
CA HIS A 190 -7.99 -11.86 4.51
C HIS A 190 -8.89 -11.07 3.54
N SER A 191 -8.98 -9.75 3.72
CA SER A 191 -9.80 -8.90 2.86
C SER A 191 -9.22 -8.74 1.44
N VAL A 192 -7.90 -8.86 1.27
CA VAL A 192 -7.23 -8.78 -0.04
C VAL A 192 -7.20 -10.13 -0.76
N ALA A 193 -7.17 -11.25 -0.02
CA ALA A 193 -7.02 -12.59 -0.59
C ALA A 193 -8.01 -12.93 -1.73
N PRO A 194 -9.31 -12.58 -1.67
CA PRO A 194 -10.25 -12.87 -2.75
C PRO A 194 -9.90 -12.22 -4.09
N ASP A 195 -9.20 -11.08 -4.06
CA ASP A 195 -8.85 -10.32 -5.26
C ASP A 195 -7.47 -10.72 -5.82
N ALA A 196 -6.74 -11.63 -5.15
CA ALA A 196 -5.40 -12.12 -5.51
C ALA A 196 -4.40 -10.98 -5.82
N ALA A 197 -4.57 -9.81 -5.19
CA ALA A 197 -3.70 -8.67 -5.41
C ALA A 197 -2.29 -8.94 -4.84
N THR A 198 -1.29 -8.42 -5.53
CA THR A 198 0.08 -8.34 -5.00
C THR A 198 0.11 -7.24 -3.96
N ILE A 199 0.65 -7.54 -2.78
CA ILE A 199 0.75 -6.58 -1.68
C ILE A 199 2.21 -6.16 -1.51
N VAL A 200 2.45 -4.86 -1.49
CA VAL A 200 3.71 -4.29 -1.03
C VAL A 200 3.40 -3.42 0.18
N PHE A 201 4.00 -3.70 1.31
CA PHE A 201 3.79 -2.92 2.52
C PHE A 201 5.11 -2.43 3.11
N VAL A 202 5.08 -1.18 3.59
CA VAL A 202 6.18 -0.59 4.34
C VAL A 202 5.87 -0.78 5.81
N GLU A 203 6.78 -1.37 6.55
CA GLU A 203 6.63 -1.60 8.00
C GLU A 203 7.94 -1.43 8.74
N HIS A 204 7.83 -1.05 10.01
CA HIS A 204 8.94 -0.91 10.94
C HIS A 204 8.91 -1.98 12.03
N ASP A 205 7.81 -2.69 12.19
CA ASP A 205 7.67 -3.80 13.13
C ASP A 205 8.13 -5.11 12.49
N MET A 206 9.27 -5.62 12.94
CA MET A 206 9.88 -6.82 12.36
C MET A 206 9.09 -8.10 12.66
N GLU A 207 8.22 -8.11 13.68
CA GLU A 207 7.32 -9.25 13.94
C GLU A 207 6.22 -9.31 12.87
N ILE A 208 5.65 -8.16 12.52
CA ILE A 208 4.70 -8.05 11.41
C ILE A 208 5.37 -8.46 10.09
N VAL A 209 6.57 -7.95 9.82
CA VAL A 209 7.34 -8.29 8.62
C VAL A 209 7.58 -9.80 8.55
N SER A 210 8.08 -10.40 9.63
CA SER A 210 8.41 -11.83 9.69
C SER A 210 7.18 -12.72 9.49
N ARG A 211 6.02 -12.32 10.02
CA ARG A 211 4.80 -13.12 9.98
C ARG A 211 4.04 -13.04 8.66
N TYR A 212 4.04 -11.88 8.02
CA TYR A 212 3.13 -11.62 6.88
C TYR A 212 3.82 -11.49 5.54
N ALA A 213 5.14 -11.22 5.49
CA ALA A 213 5.84 -11.11 4.23
C ALA A 213 6.28 -12.48 3.69
N ASP A 214 6.07 -12.69 2.38
CA ASP A 214 6.67 -13.81 1.66
C ASP A 214 8.12 -13.46 1.26
N ARG A 215 8.40 -12.15 1.08
CA ARG A 215 9.71 -11.60 0.69
C ARG A 215 9.93 -10.24 1.36
N VAL A 216 11.17 -9.96 1.71
CA VAL A 216 11.59 -8.70 2.32
C VAL A 216 12.64 -8.04 1.45
N VAL A 217 12.47 -6.74 1.17
CA VAL A 217 13.44 -5.89 0.48
C VAL A 217 13.91 -4.81 1.46
N ALA A 218 15.18 -4.87 1.85
CA ALA A 218 15.79 -3.92 2.77
C ALA A 218 16.43 -2.77 2.00
N PHE A 219 15.99 -1.55 2.32
CA PHE A 219 16.52 -0.31 1.75
C PHE A 219 17.52 0.36 2.67
N TYR A 220 18.61 0.84 2.09
CA TYR A 220 19.60 1.66 2.77
C TYR A 220 20.20 2.69 1.81
N GLN A 221 20.17 3.97 2.17
CA GLN A 221 20.74 5.10 1.39
C GLN A 221 20.35 5.08 -0.11
N GLY A 222 19.09 4.84 -0.40
CA GLY A 222 18.58 4.82 -1.78
C GLY A 222 18.87 3.53 -2.56
N ARG A 223 19.48 2.51 -1.94
CA ARG A 223 19.81 1.22 -2.57
C ARG A 223 19.08 0.07 -1.90
N ILE A 224 19.00 -1.05 -2.61
CA ILE A 224 18.58 -2.33 -2.03
C ILE A 224 19.82 -2.96 -1.40
N LEU A 225 19.78 -3.13 -0.08
CA LEU A 225 20.84 -3.72 0.73
C LEU A 225 20.73 -5.25 0.75
N ALA A 226 19.51 -5.76 0.88
CA ALA A 226 19.22 -7.19 0.88
C ALA A 226 17.80 -7.44 0.34
N ASP A 227 17.62 -8.60 -0.27
CA ASP A 227 16.37 -9.01 -0.91
C ASP A 227 16.25 -10.53 -0.84
N GLY A 228 15.21 -11.06 -0.19
CA GLY A 228 15.04 -12.48 0.01
C GLY A 228 13.90 -12.82 0.96
N VAL A 229 13.87 -14.06 1.45
CA VAL A 229 12.90 -14.50 2.44
C VAL A 229 13.14 -13.81 3.78
N PRO A 230 12.08 -13.58 4.60
CA PRO A 230 12.19 -12.83 5.85
C PRO A 230 13.31 -13.33 6.77
N ALA A 231 13.44 -14.65 6.94
CA ALA A 231 14.43 -15.24 7.83
C ALA A 231 15.88 -14.93 7.42
N GLU A 232 16.17 -14.87 6.12
CA GLU A 232 17.52 -14.55 5.60
C GLU A 232 17.79 -13.05 5.73
N VAL A 233 16.86 -12.20 5.29
CA VAL A 233 17.06 -10.75 5.28
C VAL A 233 17.14 -10.19 6.69
N LEU A 234 16.26 -10.62 7.61
CA LEU A 234 16.25 -10.12 9.00
C LEU A 234 17.44 -10.63 9.82
N ASN A 235 18.09 -11.73 9.41
CA ASN A 235 19.32 -12.25 10.01
C ASN A 235 20.60 -11.71 9.36
N ASN A 236 20.51 -11.00 8.24
CA ASN A 236 21.68 -10.40 7.59
C ASN A 236 22.33 -9.36 8.50
N GLN A 237 23.66 -9.44 8.66
CA GLN A 237 24.43 -8.57 9.58
C GLN A 237 24.34 -7.09 9.19
N GLU A 238 24.38 -6.76 7.90
CA GLU A 238 24.26 -5.39 7.43
C GLU A 238 22.86 -4.84 7.66
N VAL A 239 21.80 -5.65 7.40
CA VAL A 239 20.42 -5.27 7.69
C VAL A 239 20.24 -5.02 9.18
N ARG A 240 20.77 -5.90 10.05
CA ARG A 240 20.75 -5.69 11.50
C ARG A 240 21.45 -4.39 11.91
N ARG A 241 22.60 -4.11 11.31
CA ARG A 241 23.39 -2.92 11.65
C ARG A 241 22.75 -1.62 11.17
N TYR A 242 22.21 -1.58 9.94
CA TYR A 242 21.82 -0.33 9.28
C TYR A 242 20.31 -0.11 9.21
N VAL A 243 19.52 -1.16 9.36
CA VAL A 243 18.06 -1.10 9.16
C VAL A 243 17.30 -1.35 10.44
N THR A 244 17.60 -2.44 11.17
CA THR A 244 16.81 -2.81 12.36
C THR A 244 17.41 -2.32 13.68
N GLY A 245 18.57 -1.66 13.64
CA GLY A 245 19.20 -1.08 14.83
C GLY A 245 19.63 -2.12 15.86
N GLY A 246 20.10 -3.28 15.40
CA GLY A 246 20.57 -4.35 16.28
C GLY A 246 21.65 -3.81 17.24
N VAL A 247 21.34 -3.91 18.54
CA VAL A 247 22.21 -3.54 19.64
C VAL A 247 23.57 -4.27 19.48
N ARG A 248 24.63 -3.52 19.68
CA ARG A 248 26.00 -4.02 19.80
C ARG A 248 26.12 -4.99 20.97
#